data_b36c240f1da3ca2309f9b1826b79412d
#
_entry.id   b36c240f1da3ca2309f9b1826b79412d
#
_cell.length_a   1.000
_cell.length_b   1.000
_cell.length_c   1.000
_cell.angle_alpha   90.00
_cell.angle_beta   90.00
_cell.angle_gamma   90.00
#
_symmetry.space_group_name_H-M   'P 1'
#
loop_
_entity.id
_entity.type
_entity.pdbx_description
1 polymer ?
#
loop_
_entity_poly.entity_id
_entity_poly.type
_entity_poly.pdbx_seq_one_letter_code
_entity_poly.pdbx_strand_id
1 'polypeptide(L)'
;MSKTLIVSGFPAVGKSFYVRNSPDCLDSDSSNFDKSLFPQNYIEHIKSQLGVVPIIFVSSHKKVRNALVAEGLHYILVYPDYSLKEEYLARYKKRGSDDSFINLMRECWTDFILDMKGQSGCTHLVLQRREFVSKRFLKEKSDE
;
A
#
# COMPACT_ATOMS: atom_id res chain seq x y z
N MET A 1 -6.67 20.55 12.97
CA MET A 1 -7.49 19.45 12.43
C MET A 1 -6.59 18.34 11.94
N SER A 2 -6.71 17.19 12.55
CA SER A 2 -5.88 16.06 12.15
C SER A 2 -6.42 15.43 10.87
N LYS A 3 -5.54 15.20 9.93
CA LYS A 3 -5.88 14.55 8.68
C LYS A 3 -5.42 13.11 8.73
N THR A 4 -6.23 12.22 8.17
CA THR A 4 -5.81 10.83 8.00
C THR A 4 -4.91 10.73 6.78
N LEU A 5 -3.77 10.08 6.95
CA LEU A 5 -2.86 9.79 5.86
C LEU A 5 -3.25 8.44 5.26
N ILE A 6 -3.54 8.41 3.96
CA ILE A 6 -3.83 7.18 3.24
C ILE A 6 -2.53 6.66 2.64
N VAL A 7 -2.17 5.42 2.95
CA VAL A 7 -0.94 4.81 2.45
C VAL A 7 -1.28 3.53 1.72
N SER A 8 -1.06 3.53 0.41
CA SER A 8 -1.29 2.35 -0.43
C SER A 8 0.04 1.60 -0.54
N GLY A 9 0.10 0.41 0.02
CA GLY A 9 1.36 -0.32 0.17
C GLY A 9 1.41 -1.62 -0.60
N PHE A 10 2.50 -1.79 -1.34
CA PHE A 10 2.81 -3.04 -2.03
C PHE A 10 3.03 -4.16 -1.00
N PRO A 11 2.76 -5.43 -1.35
CA PRO A 11 3.01 -6.53 -0.40
C PRO A 11 4.43 -6.55 0.14
N ALA A 12 4.57 -6.74 1.43
CA ALA A 12 5.82 -6.87 2.19
C ALA A 12 6.60 -5.55 2.36
N VAL A 13 5.96 -4.39 2.20
CA VAL A 13 6.62 -3.11 2.52
C VAL A 13 6.66 -2.81 4.02
N GLY A 14 6.06 -3.65 4.87
CA GLY A 14 6.12 -3.50 6.31
C GLY A 14 4.87 -2.94 6.98
N LYS A 15 3.73 -3.00 6.31
CA LYS A 15 2.46 -2.47 6.86
C LYS A 15 2.07 -3.11 8.19
N SER A 16 2.11 -4.44 8.26
CA SER A 16 1.69 -5.16 9.48
C SER A 16 2.60 -4.85 10.66
N PHE A 17 3.89 -4.76 10.42
CA PHE A 17 4.85 -4.39 11.45
C PHE A 17 4.58 -2.96 11.94
N TYR A 18 4.33 -2.04 10.99
CA TYR A 18 4.04 -0.65 11.34
C TYR A 18 2.81 -0.55 12.25
N VAL A 19 1.73 -1.21 11.88
CA VAL A 19 0.48 -1.16 12.64
C VAL A 19 0.64 -1.81 14.01
N ARG A 20 1.39 -2.90 14.11
CA ARG A 20 1.67 -3.53 15.41
C ARG A 20 2.36 -2.59 16.39
N ASN A 21 3.20 -1.70 15.88
CA ASN A 21 3.94 -0.74 16.69
C ASN A 21 3.26 0.63 16.77
N SER A 22 2.10 0.78 16.13
CA SER A 22 1.30 2.01 16.12
C SER A 22 -0.17 1.62 16.10
N PRO A 23 -0.71 1.14 17.25
CA PRO A 23 -2.05 0.52 17.28
C PRO A 23 -3.20 1.47 16.97
N ASP A 24 -2.97 2.77 16.94
CA ASP A 24 -3.97 3.76 16.49
C ASP A 24 -4.10 3.83 14.96
N CYS A 25 -3.18 3.17 14.23
CA CYS A 25 -3.24 3.09 12.77
C CYS A 25 -4.06 1.87 12.34
N LEU A 26 -4.65 1.94 11.15
CA LEU A 26 -5.50 0.87 10.64
C LEU A 26 -4.86 0.23 9.40
N ASP A 27 -4.80 -1.11 9.39
CA ASP A 27 -4.39 -1.88 8.22
C ASP A 27 -5.65 -2.51 7.61
N SER A 28 -6.10 -1.99 6.48
CA SER A 28 -7.36 -2.40 5.87
C SER A 28 -7.13 -3.30 4.66
N ASP A 29 -7.51 -4.57 4.81
CA ASP A 29 -7.33 -5.57 3.78
C ASP A 29 -8.54 -5.59 2.84
N SER A 30 -8.30 -5.35 1.55
CA SER A 30 -9.36 -5.31 0.55
C SER A 30 -10.01 -6.68 0.31
N SER A 31 -9.34 -7.77 0.67
CA SER A 31 -9.90 -9.12 0.49
C SER A 31 -11.11 -9.39 1.36
N ASN A 32 -11.33 -8.59 2.41
CA ASN A 32 -12.49 -8.73 3.30
C ASN A 32 -13.76 -8.08 2.75
N PHE A 33 -13.71 -7.49 1.56
CA PHE A 33 -14.84 -6.77 0.98
C PHE A 33 -15.49 -7.56 -0.15
N ASP A 34 -16.82 -7.44 -0.24
CA ASP A 34 -17.61 -8.11 -1.27
C ASP A 34 -17.13 -7.68 -2.66
N LYS A 35 -16.70 -8.65 -3.46
CA LYS A 35 -16.13 -8.38 -4.78
C LYS A 35 -17.12 -7.77 -5.74
N SER A 36 -18.42 -8.03 -5.57
CA SER A 36 -19.45 -7.48 -6.45
C SER A 36 -19.63 -5.98 -6.26
N LEU A 37 -19.27 -5.45 -5.10
CA LEU A 37 -19.39 -4.03 -4.76
C LEU A 37 -18.03 -3.32 -4.75
N PHE A 38 -16.96 -4.06 -4.95
CA PHE A 38 -15.60 -3.54 -4.94
C PHE A 38 -15.28 -2.84 -6.26
N PRO A 39 -14.60 -1.69 -6.28
CA PRO A 39 -13.92 -1.06 -5.15
C PRO A 39 -14.75 -0.03 -4.37
N GLN A 40 -16.00 0.22 -4.77
CA GLN A 40 -16.80 1.28 -4.17
C GLN A 40 -17.01 1.09 -2.66
N ASN A 41 -17.33 -0.14 -2.24
CA ASN A 41 -17.52 -0.44 -0.82
C ASN A 41 -16.22 -0.20 -0.02
N TYR A 42 -15.08 -0.53 -0.60
CA TYR A 42 -13.79 -0.31 0.04
C TYR A 42 -13.49 1.18 0.17
N ILE A 43 -13.76 1.96 -0.87
CA ILE A 43 -13.58 3.41 -0.85
C ILE A 43 -14.47 4.05 0.21
N GLU A 44 -15.73 3.61 0.33
CA GLU A 44 -16.62 4.11 1.38
C GLU A 44 -16.07 3.81 2.78
N HIS A 45 -15.49 2.61 2.97
CA HIS A 45 -14.83 2.27 4.21
C HIS A 45 -13.66 3.20 4.50
N ILE A 46 -12.81 3.48 3.51
CA ILE A 46 -11.68 4.39 3.68
C ILE A 46 -12.19 5.78 4.08
N LYS A 47 -13.22 6.28 3.40
CA LYS A 47 -13.80 7.58 3.72
C LYS A 47 -14.32 7.64 5.15
N SER A 48 -14.89 6.53 5.65
CA SER A 48 -15.40 6.49 7.03
C SER A 48 -14.30 6.62 8.08
N GLN A 49 -13.06 6.33 7.71
CA GLN A 49 -11.92 6.40 8.62
C GLN A 49 -11.18 7.74 8.58
N LEU A 50 -11.50 8.59 7.61
CA LEU A 50 -10.86 9.90 7.50
C LEU A 50 -11.25 10.76 8.72
N GLY A 51 -10.24 11.29 9.40
CA GLY A 51 -10.42 12.03 10.64
C GLY A 51 -10.59 11.16 11.88
N VAL A 52 -10.61 9.82 11.73
CA VAL A 52 -10.77 8.88 12.85
C VAL A 52 -9.43 8.27 13.26
N VAL A 53 -8.64 7.83 12.25
CA VAL A 53 -7.32 7.26 12.50
C VAL A 53 -6.25 8.15 11.88
N PRO A 54 -5.01 8.17 12.45
CA PRO A 54 -3.94 8.99 11.86
C PRO A 54 -3.45 8.46 10.53
N ILE A 55 -3.42 7.14 10.36
CA ILE A 55 -2.94 6.49 9.14
C ILE A 55 -3.83 5.29 8.85
N ILE A 56 -4.25 5.15 7.58
CA ILE A 56 -4.90 3.95 7.11
C ILE A 56 -4.06 3.36 5.97
N PHE A 57 -3.63 2.11 6.14
CA PHE A 57 -2.94 1.37 5.10
C PHE A 57 -3.98 0.65 4.24
N VAL A 58 -3.87 0.82 2.94
CA VAL A 58 -4.84 0.25 1.99
C VAL A 58 -4.10 -0.56 0.92
N SER A 59 -4.86 -1.35 0.18
CA SER A 59 -4.36 -2.17 -0.92
C SER A 59 -3.70 -1.31 -1.99
N SER A 60 -2.66 -1.85 -2.63
CA SER A 60 -2.02 -1.22 -3.79
C SER A 60 -2.63 -1.67 -5.12
N HIS A 61 -3.75 -2.35 -5.09
CA HIS A 61 -4.48 -2.78 -6.29
C HIS A 61 -4.77 -1.59 -7.20
N LYS A 62 -4.62 -1.80 -8.52
CA LYS A 62 -4.87 -0.74 -9.50
C LYS A 62 -6.27 -0.14 -9.38
N LYS A 63 -7.28 -0.98 -9.15
CA LYS A 63 -8.66 -0.50 -8.98
C LYS A 63 -8.80 0.43 -7.78
N VAL A 64 -8.11 0.13 -6.69
CA VAL A 64 -8.13 0.98 -5.49
C VAL A 64 -7.41 2.29 -5.75
N ARG A 65 -6.22 2.23 -6.36
CA ARG A 65 -5.44 3.43 -6.67
C ARG A 65 -6.22 4.39 -7.56
N ASN A 66 -6.81 3.86 -8.62
CA ASN A 66 -7.58 4.68 -9.55
C ASN A 66 -8.85 5.24 -8.90
N ALA A 67 -9.51 4.46 -8.04
CA ALA A 67 -10.70 4.93 -7.33
C ALA A 67 -10.36 6.04 -6.35
N LEU A 68 -9.21 5.97 -5.67
CA LEU A 68 -8.75 7.04 -4.78
C LEU A 68 -8.53 8.34 -5.55
N VAL A 69 -7.89 8.26 -6.72
CA VAL A 69 -7.69 9.43 -7.57
C VAL A 69 -9.04 10.00 -8.03
N ALA A 70 -9.94 9.14 -8.48
CA ALA A 70 -11.26 9.57 -8.97
C ALA A 70 -12.08 10.27 -7.88
N GLU A 71 -11.89 9.89 -6.62
CA GLU A 71 -12.58 10.50 -5.48
C GLU A 71 -11.84 11.74 -4.93
N GLY A 72 -10.73 12.14 -5.56
CA GLY A 72 -9.96 13.27 -5.10
C GLY A 72 -9.22 13.04 -3.79
N LEU A 73 -8.98 11.78 -3.43
CA LEU A 73 -8.29 11.43 -2.20
C LEU A 73 -6.80 11.24 -2.48
N HIS A 74 -5.99 12.11 -1.89
CA HIS A 74 -4.54 12.00 -2.02
C HIS A 74 -4.02 10.86 -1.15
N TYR A 75 -3.01 10.15 -1.63
CA TYR A 75 -2.40 9.06 -0.89
C TYR A 75 -0.91 8.95 -1.21
N ILE A 76 -0.19 8.24 -0.35
CA ILE A 76 1.21 7.90 -0.59
C ILE A 76 1.25 6.46 -1.09
N LEU A 77 1.84 6.25 -2.26
CA LEU A 77 2.01 4.91 -2.84
C LEU A 77 3.40 4.41 -2.48
N VAL A 78 3.45 3.31 -1.72
CA VAL A 78 4.70 2.73 -1.21
C VAL A 78 4.98 1.43 -1.95
N TYR A 79 6.13 1.36 -2.61
CA TYR A 79 6.52 0.17 -3.35
C TYR A 79 8.05 0.11 -3.45
N PRO A 80 8.61 -1.09 -3.74
CA PRO A 80 10.06 -1.22 -3.85
C PRO A 80 10.60 -0.70 -5.16
N ASP A 81 11.86 -0.31 -5.14
CA ASP A 81 12.60 -0.07 -6.36
C ASP A 81 12.56 -1.34 -7.23
N TYR A 82 12.53 -1.15 -8.54
CA TYR A 82 12.43 -2.26 -9.49
C TYR A 82 13.52 -3.32 -9.29
N SER A 83 14.72 -2.90 -8.91
CA SER A 83 15.87 -3.79 -8.74
C SER A 83 15.73 -4.76 -7.57
N LEU A 84 14.70 -4.62 -6.72
CA LEU A 84 14.58 -5.40 -5.47
C LEU A 84 13.73 -6.65 -5.60
N LYS A 85 13.53 -7.15 -6.81
CA LYS A 85 12.69 -8.33 -7.04
C LYS A 85 13.08 -9.51 -6.15
N GLU A 86 14.36 -9.88 -6.13
CA GLU A 86 14.81 -11.04 -5.38
C GLU A 86 14.66 -10.83 -3.87
N GLU A 87 14.93 -9.62 -3.38
CA GLU A 87 14.73 -9.31 -1.97
C GLU A 87 13.26 -9.49 -1.56
N TYR A 88 12.32 -9.05 -2.42
CA TYR A 88 10.90 -9.15 -2.10
C TYR A 88 10.37 -10.57 -2.22
N LEU A 89 10.86 -11.35 -3.19
CA LEU A 89 10.50 -12.77 -3.26
C LEU A 89 10.95 -13.50 -2.00
N ALA A 90 12.14 -13.15 -1.48
CA ALA A 90 12.64 -13.71 -0.22
C ALA A 90 11.77 -13.29 0.96
N ARG A 91 11.29 -12.05 0.99
CA ARG A 91 10.37 -11.57 2.04
C ARG A 91 9.07 -12.37 2.03
N TYR A 92 8.50 -12.64 0.85
CA TYR A 92 7.27 -13.44 0.74
C TYR A 92 7.46 -14.85 1.26
N LYS A 93 8.57 -15.48 0.90
CA LYS A 93 8.89 -16.82 1.38
C LYS A 93 9.06 -16.85 2.88
N LYS A 94 9.79 -15.89 3.42
CA LYS A 94 10.07 -15.81 4.86
C LYS A 94 8.80 -15.64 5.69
N ARG A 95 7.82 -14.86 5.20
CA ARG A 95 6.57 -14.65 5.92
C ARG A 95 5.55 -15.77 5.70
N GLY A 96 5.89 -16.79 4.92
CA GLY A 96 5.03 -17.96 4.71
C GLY A 96 3.99 -17.81 3.62
N SER A 97 4.19 -16.90 2.67
CA SER A 97 3.28 -16.78 1.52
C SER A 97 3.30 -18.07 0.71
N ASP A 98 2.15 -18.42 0.12
CA ASP A 98 2.08 -19.65 -0.65
C ASP A 98 2.81 -19.53 -2.00
N ASP A 99 3.09 -20.69 -2.60
CA ASP A 99 3.88 -20.74 -3.83
C ASP A 99 3.16 -20.04 -4.99
N SER A 100 1.84 -20.13 -5.05
CA SER A 100 1.08 -19.49 -6.12
C SER A 100 1.22 -17.96 -6.06
N PHE A 101 1.20 -17.38 -4.87
CA PHE A 101 1.41 -15.94 -4.69
C PHE A 101 2.83 -15.54 -5.10
N ILE A 102 3.83 -16.30 -4.63
CA ILE A 102 5.24 -16.02 -4.94
C ILE A 102 5.48 -16.09 -6.45
N ASN A 103 4.91 -17.10 -7.11
CA ASN A 103 5.04 -17.24 -8.56
C ASN A 103 4.37 -16.11 -9.32
N LEU A 104 3.19 -15.68 -8.87
CA LEU A 104 2.51 -14.52 -9.45
C LEU A 104 3.39 -13.27 -9.36
N MET A 105 3.94 -13.01 -8.19
CA MET A 105 4.81 -11.84 -7.98
C MET A 105 6.08 -11.93 -8.83
N ARG A 106 6.64 -13.13 -8.96
CA ARG A 106 7.82 -13.32 -9.80
C ARG A 106 7.53 -13.03 -11.27
N GLU A 107 6.42 -13.52 -11.78
CA GLU A 107 6.06 -13.37 -13.19
C GLU A 107 5.58 -11.98 -13.53
N CYS A 108 4.86 -11.33 -12.61
CA CYS A 108 4.24 -10.03 -12.86
C CYS A 108 5.03 -8.86 -12.27
N TRP A 109 6.21 -9.10 -11.72
CA TRP A 109 6.99 -8.07 -11.03
C TRP A 109 7.18 -6.82 -11.88
N THR A 110 7.66 -6.98 -13.10
CA THR A 110 7.93 -5.86 -14.00
C THR A 110 6.65 -5.05 -14.26
N ASP A 111 5.56 -5.74 -14.60
CA ASP A 111 4.29 -5.07 -14.90
C ASP A 111 3.75 -4.33 -13.69
N PHE A 112 3.80 -4.96 -12.51
CA PHE A 112 3.30 -4.32 -11.28
C PHE A 112 4.10 -3.08 -10.92
N ILE A 113 5.42 -3.18 -10.93
CA ILE A 113 6.27 -2.04 -10.52
C ILE A 113 6.16 -0.89 -11.53
N LEU A 114 6.18 -1.18 -12.82
CA LEU A 114 6.03 -0.14 -13.84
C LEU A 114 4.66 0.54 -13.77
N ASP A 115 3.61 -0.23 -13.50
CA ASP A 115 2.27 0.33 -13.34
C ASP A 115 2.20 1.29 -12.15
N MET A 116 2.80 0.89 -11.03
CA MET A 116 2.85 1.77 -9.85
C MET A 116 3.70 3.00 -10.08
N LYS A 117 4.85 2.83 -10.72
CA LYS A 117 5.74 3.94 -11.05
C LYS A 117 5.05 4.98 -11.93
N GLY A 118 4.15 4.54 -12.81
CA GLY A 118 3.39 5.41 -13.70
C GLY A 118 2.15 6.04 -13.08
N GLN A 119 1.80 5.71 -11.83
CA GLN A 119 0.59 6.23 -11.22
C GLN A 119 0.69 7.72 -10.97
N SER A 120 -0.30 8.48 -11.46
CA SER A 120 -0.43 9.92 -11.18
C SER A 120 -1.45 10.14 -10.07
N GLY A 121 -1.48 11.38 -9.55
CA GLY A 121 -2.46 11.77 -8.52
C GLY A 121 -2.11 11.32 -7.12
N CYS A 122 -0.87 10.94 -6.87
CA CYS A 122 -0.40 10.49 -5.56
C CYS A 122 1.07 10.86 -5.36
N THR A 123 1.54 10.70 -4.13
CA THR A 123 2.96 10.85 -3.81
C THR A 123 3.60 9.46 -3.81
N HIS A 124 4.79 9.34 -4.36
CA HIS A 124 5.51 8.06 -4.43
C HIS A 124 6.56 7.95 -3.35
N LEU A 125 6.55 6.85 -2.61
CA LEU A 125 7.63 6.48 -1.69
C LEU A 125 8.22 5.17 -2.21
N VAL A 126 9.41 5.26 -2.82
CA VAL A 126 10.11 4.12 -3.38
C VAL A 126 11.11 3.61 -2.36
N LEU A 127 10.89 2.39 -1.87
CA LEU A 127 11.77 1.79 -0.87
C LEU A 127 13.00 1.18 -1.53
N GLN A 128 14.14 1.38 -0.89
CA GLN A 128 15.41 0.84 -1.34
C GLN A 128 15.73 -0.44 -0.59
N ARG A 129 16.91 -0.98 -0.83
CA ARG A 129 17.35 -2.24 -0.23
C ARG A 129 17.22 -2.20 1.29
N ARG A 130 16.58 -3.22 1.86
CA ARG A 130 16.38 -3.40 3.30
C ARG A 130 15.53 -2.34 3.98
N GLU A 131 14.90 -1.48 3.18
CA GLU A 131 14.01 -0.46 3.76
C GLU A 131 12.59 -0.99 3.91
N PHE A 132 11.91 -0.46 4.92
CA PHE A 132 10.50 -0.71 5.19
C PHE A 132 9.81 0.63 5.41
N VAL A 133 8.49 0.65 5.23
CA VAL A 133 7.72 1.86 5.52
C VAL A 133 7.94 2.26 7.00
N SER A 134 8.17 3.54 7.25
CA SER A 134 8.46 4.06 8.58
C SER A 134 7.80 5.43 8.78
N LYS A 135 7.65 5.84 10.04
CA LYS A 135 7.14 7.18 10.37
C LYS A 135 7.97 8.26 9.72
N ARG A 136 9.28 8.10 9.74
CA ARG A 136 10.21 9.05 9.13
C ARG A 136 9.96 9.21 7.64
N PHE A 137 9.88 8.11 6.90
CA PHE A 137 9.65 8.15 5.46
C PHE A 137 8.29 8.76 5.13
N LEU A 138 7.25 8.38 5.86
CA LEU A 138 5.92 8.92 5.62
C LEU A 138 5.86 10.41 5.92
N LYS A 139 6.52 10.85 6.97
CA LYS A 139 6.57 12.27 7.30
C LYS A 139 7.29 13.07 6.22
N GLU A 140 8.43 12.58 5.74
CA GLU A 140 9.18 13.23 4.66
C GLU A 140 8.32 13.41 3.41
N LYS A 141 7.52 12.40 3.07
CA LYS A 141 6.67 12.45 1.88
C LYS A 141 5.42 13.29 2.08
N SER A 142 4.86 13.32 3.28
CA SER A 142 3.66 14.11 3.54
C SER A 142 3.95 15.61 3.63
N ASP A 143 5.21 15.98 3.88
CA ASP A 143 5.63 17.40 3.94
C ASP A 143 6.00 17.96 2.56
N GLU A 144 5.97 17.13 1.52
CA GLU A 144 6.26 17.57 0.15
C GLU A 144 5.10 18.33 -0.50
#